data_805929841608fd1796451c5cfd60454e
#
_entry.id   805929841608fd1796451c5cfd60454e
#
_cell.length_a   1.000
_cell.length_b   1.000
_cell.length_c   1.000
_cell.angle_alpha   90.00
_cell.angle_beta   90.00
_cell.angle_gamma   90.00
#
_symmetry.space_group_name_H-M   'P 1'
#
loop_
_entity.id
_entity.type
_entity.pdbx_description
1 polymer ?
#
loop_
_entity_poly.entity_id
_entity_poly.type
_entity_poly.pdbx_seq_one_letter_code
_entity_poly.pdbx_strand_id
1 'polypeptide(L)'
;MRFRLTEGNFIRIGAYKEGNTAVFTFAAQKEDECNIVLTDIVQKKKYNIEVPAQYSLGSLRSVRIHDFDCEKFSYYYLLNGVRHIDPYATIIYGREKWNDCDRAKKDYEIECGIDKPAIDWKKDIQPEIGRDRMKLYKLHVRGFSMDTVQKNKHAGTFEAVSDRIMYIKKMGFTSLLLMPVYEFEEMTVPIKHVVPDYVKPKYSQMRTETEPGHLDKADEKVNFWGYTRGNYFAVKASYANEPSDAANEFARLVQRLHKNNMECIMEMYFPDNTDHNLILSALHYWVQRFHVDGFRLLGDKLPLTAIIQDAMLSRTKILHDSFDMSVVPKDRRYENLYIDRAEYQFPARMMLNHINCNMNELLNQQRKQGENIGFINYIADNNGFTLTDLFMYNDRHNETNGENNTDGPSWNFSNNYGFEGPSKKKFVRDIRAIKWKDAMLMLFLAQGVPMIMAGDEICNSQSGNNNAYCQDN
;
A
#
# COMPACT_ATOMS: atom_id res chain seq x y z
N MET A 1 -12.17 -14.06 -35.62
CA MET A 1 -12.50 -12.64 -35.57
C MET A 1 -11.34 -11.89 -36.26
N ARG A 2 -11.59 -10.90 -37.10
CA ARG A 2 -10.52 -10.07 -37.67
C ARG A 2 -10.62 -8.71 -36.97
N PHE A 3 -9.52 -8.26 -36.36
CA PHE A 3 -9.42 -6.94 -35.77
C PHE A 3 -8.89 -5.93 -36.81
N ARG A 4 -9.50 -4.75 -36.87
CA ARG A 4 -8.99 -3.63 -37.67
C ARG A 4 -7.94 -2.90 -36.85
N LEU A 5 -6.72 -2.79 -37.38
CA LEU A 5 -5.59 -2.16 -36.73
C LEU A 5 -5.21 -0.87 -37.45
N THR A 6 -4.82 0.15 -36.66
CA THR A 6 -4.15 1.36 -37.16
C THR A 6 -3.04 1.73 -36.19
N GLU A 7 -2.14 2.62 -36.58
CA GLU A 7 -1.16 3.17 -35.68
C GLU A 7 -1.83 3.86 -34.46
N GLY A 8 -1.25 3.69 -33.28
CA GLY A 8 -1.66 4.39 -32.06
C GLY A 8 -1.16 5.83 -32.02
N ASN A 9 -1.26 6.47 -30.85
CA ASN A 9 -0.97 7.91 -30.74
C ASN A 9 0.23 8.27 -29.85
N PHE A 10 0.90 7.34 -29.22
CA PHE A 10 2.08 7.53 -28.33
C PHE A 10 1.93 8.55 -27.18
N ILE A 11 0.70 9.05 -26.92
CA ILE A 11 0.44 10.07 -25.91
C ILE A 11 0.60 9.50 -24.49
N ARG A 12 0.22 8.22 -24.34
CA ARG A 12 0.23 7.53 -23.05
C ARG A 12 0.75 6.11 -23.22
N ILE A 13 1.64 5.68 -22.34
CA ILE A 13 2.07 4.28 -22.23
C ILE A 13 1.00 3.45 -21.51
N GLY A 14 0.89 2.17 -21.88
CA GLY A 14 -0.12 1.23 -21.40
C GLY A 14 -1.34 1.14 -22.32
N ALA A 15 -2.28 0.29 -21.94
CA ALA A 15 -3.51 0.10 -22.68
C ALA A 15 -4.64 0.96 -22.11
N TYR A 16 -5.41 1.63 -22.97
CA TYR A 16 -6.56 2.44 -22.57
C TYR A 16 -7.62 2.49 -23.65
N LYS A 17 -8.86 2.75 -23.21
CA LYS A 17 -10.00 2.92 -24.10
C LYS A 17 -10.08 4.35 -24.60
N GLU A 18 -10.35 4.51 -25.91
CA GLU A 18 -10.60 5.79 -26.56
C GLU A 18 -11.82 5.65 -27.50
N GLY A 19 -12.97 6.11 -27.03
CA GLY A 19 -14.24 5.91 -27.73
C GLY A 19 -14.57 4.42 -27.90
N ASN A 20 -14.72 3.96 -29.16
CA ASN A 20 -14.97 2.57 -29.51
C ASN A 20 -13.69 1.79 -29.86
N THR A 21 -12.53 2.34 -29.47
CA THR A 21 -11.23 1.73 -29.75
C THR A 21 -10.44 1.54 -28.47
N ALA A 22 -9.47 0.64 -28.49
CA ALA A 22 -8.42 0.56 -27.48
C ALA A 22 -7.05 0.86 -28.11
N VAL A 23 -6.25 1.64 -27.42
CA VAL A 23 -4.87 1.95 -27.78
C VAL A 23 -3.95 1.19 -26.83
N PHE A 24 -2.96 0.51 -27.39
CA PHE A 24 -1.94 -0.23 -26.67
C PHE A 24 -0.57 0.35 -27.03
N THR A 25 0.10 0.96 -26.07
CA THR A 25 1.43 1.54 -26.22
C THR A 25 2.38 0.91 -25.21
N PHE A 26 3.45 0.29 -25.67
CA PHE A 26 4.38 -0.45 -24.83
C PHE A 26 5.82 -0.29 -25.32
N ALA A 27 6.77 -0.54 -24.41
CA ALA A 27 8.18 -0.49 -24.74
C ALA A 27 8.58 -1.71 -25.60
N ALA A 28 9.20 -1.46 -26.76
CA ALA A 28 9.76 -2.47 -27.64
C ALA A 28 10.77 -1.81 -28.59
N GLN A 29 11.83 -2.54 -28.96
CA GLN A 29 12.75 -2.10 -30.00
C GLN A 29 12.11 -2.28 -31.39
N LYS A 30 12.66 -1.58 -32.39
CA LYS A 30 12.11 -1.65 -33.72
C LYS A 30 12.20 -3.05 -34.32
N GLU A 31 13.22 -3.79 -33.95
CA GLU A 31 13.54 -5.15 -34.42
C GLU A 31 12.73 -6.23 -33.69
N ASP A 32 12.09 -5.92 -32.57
CA ASP A 32 11.34 -6.90 -31.79
C ASP A 32 10.11 -7.39 -32.53
N GLU A 33 9.90 -8.70 -32.53
CA GLU A 33 8.62 -9.31 -32.88
C GLU A 33 7.62 -9.04 -31.77
N CYS A 34 6.58 -8.26 -32.04
CA CYS A 34 5.61 -7.82 -31.07
C CYS A 34 4.22 -8.33 -31.37
N ASN A 35 3.63 -9.01 -30.43
CA ASN A 35 2.26 -9.48 -30.51
C ASN A 35 1.45 -9.07 -29.28
N ILE A 36 0.18 -8.77 -29.46
CA ILE A 36 -0.82 -8.66 -28.40
C ILE A 36 -1.67 -9.91 -28.43
N VAL A 37 -1.67 -10.66 -27.37
CA VAL A 37 -2.57 -11.80 -27.22
C VAL A 37 -3.80 -11.35 -26.47
N LEU A 38 -4.94 -11.39 -27.13
CA LEU A 38 -6.24 -11.14 -26.53
C LEU A 38 -6.89 -12.48 -26.14
N THR A 39 -7.34 -12.59 -24.91
CA THR A 39 -8.09 -13.75 -24.42
C THR A 39 -9.56 -13.35 -24.20
N ASP A 40 -10.49 -14.00 -24.88
CA ASP A 40 -11.92 -13.86 -24.59
C ASP A 40 -12.16 -14.40 -23.15
N ILE A 41 -12.61 -13.52 -22.24
CA ILE A 41 -12.73 -13.83 -20.81
C ILE A 41 -13.70 -14.98 -20.56
N VAL A 42 -14.78 -15.08 -21.36
CA VAL A 42 -15.82 -16.08 -21.23
C VAL A 42 -15.45 -17.37 -21.97
N GLN A 43 -15.12 -17.25 -23.25
CA GLN A 43 -14.87 -18.41 -24.12
C GLN A 43 -13.45 -18.98 -23.95
N LYS A 44 -12.55 -18.28 -23.26
CA LYS A 44 -11.12 -18.63 -23.09
C LYS A 44 -10.37 -18.81 -24.42
N LYS A 45 -10.91 -18.23 -25.50
CA LYS A 45 -10.28 -18.27 -26.82
C LYS A 45 -9.24 -17.17 -26.96
N LYS A 46 -8.05 -17.54 -27.40
CA LYS A 46 -6.93 -16.61 -27.62
C LYS A 46 -6.86 -16.16 -29.08
N TYR A 47 -6.56 -14.88 -29.26
CA TYR A 47 -6.34 -14.23 -30.57
C TYR A 47 -4.99 -13.56 -30.54
N ASN A 48 -4.08 -14.00 -31.39
CA ASN A 48 -2.76 -13.38 -31.55
C ASN A 48 -2.85 -12.27 -32.59
N ILE A 49 -2.42 -11.06 -32.20
CA ILE A 49 -2.45 -9.85 -33.02
C ILE A 49 -1.02 -9.38 -33.18
N GLU A 50 -0.44 -9.54 -34.37
CA GLU A 50 0.87 -9.00 -34.72
C GLU A 50 0.79 -7.46 -34.77
N VAL A 51 1.74 -6.78 -34.10
CA VAL A 51 1.85 -5.32 -34.11
C VAL A 51 2.96 -4.89 -35.07
N PRO A 52 2.62 -4.21 -36.18
CA PRO A 52 3.58 -3.87 -37.21
C PRO A 52 4.76 -3.04 -36.69
N ALA A 53 5.97 -3.35 -37.14
CA ALA A 53 7.19 -2.62 -36.76
C ALA A 53 7.16 -1.13 -37.14
N GLN A 54 6.42 -0.78 -38.16
CA GLN A 54 6.25 0.62 -38.61
C GLN A 54 5.47 1.49 -37.60
N TYR A 55 4.73 0.89 -36.67
CA TYR A 55 3.98 1.61 -35.59
C TYR A 55 4.89 1.90 -34.41
N SER A 56 6.10 2.41 -34.66
CA SER A 56 7.12 2.67 -33.63
C SER A 56 7.54 4.14 -33.61
N LEU A 57 7.77 4.63 -32.38
CA LEU A 57 8.38 5.93 -32.12
C LEU A 57 9.44 5.76 -31.02
N GLY A 58 10.73 5.92 -31.35
CA GLY A 58 11.82 5.58 -30.46
C GLY A 58 11.75 4.11 -30.04
N SER A 59 11.79 3.83 -28.77
CA SER A 59 11.64 2.49 -28.18
C SER A 59 10.20 2.23 -27.69
N LEU A 60 9.21 2.80 -28.37
CA LEU A 60 7.80 2.54 -28.12
C LEU A 60 7.13 1.96 -29.36
N ARG A 61 6.22 1.04 -29.15
CA ARG A 61 5.30 0.51 -30.15
C ARG A 61 3.87 0.89 -29.75
N SER A 62 3.08 1.41 -30.70
CA SER A 62 1.69 1.79 -30.43
C SER A 62 0.73 1.34 -31.51
N VAL A 63 -0.33 0.65 -31.10
CA VAL A 63 -1.37 0.16 -32.01
C VAL A 63 -2.74 0.50 -31.46
N ARG A 64 -3.65 0.85 -32.36
CA ARG A 64 -5.08 1.05 -32.08
C ARG A 64 -5.87 -0.12 -32.65
N ILE A 65 -6.67 -0.75 -31.79
CA ILE A 65 -7.61 -1.80 -32.16
C ILE A 65 -9.01 -1.20 -32.19
N HIS A 66 -9.65 -1.23 -33.37
CA HIS A 66 -10.99 -0.71 -33.57
C HIS A 66 -12.05 -1.73 -33.10
N ASP A 67 -13.22 -1.22 -32.69
CA ASP A 67 -14.38 -1.98 -32.22
C ASP A 67 -14.00 -2.95 -31.08
N PHE A 68 -13.20 -2.41 -30.15
CA PHE A 68 -12.67 -3.18 -29.02
C PHE A 68 -13.59 -3.12 -27.80
N ASP A 69 -13.95 -4.30 -27.31
CA ASP A 69 -14.72 -4.48 -26.07
C ASP A 69 -13.80 -4.83 -24.91
N CYS A 70 -13.57 -3.86 -24.01
CA CYS A 70 -12.71 -4.03 -22.84
C CYS A 70 -13.28 -5.02 -21.81
N GLU A 71 -14.58 -5.28 -21.80
CA GLU A 71 -15.22 -6.22 -20.88
C GLU A 71 -15.12 -7.68 -21.38
N LYS A 72 -14.88 -7.81 -22.67
CA LYS A 72 -14.79 -9.13 -23.33
C LYS A 72 -13.39 -9.70 -23.34
N PHE A 73 -12.36 -8.85 -23.37
CA PHE A 73 -10.99 -9.29 -23.60
C PHE A 73 -10.06 -8.88 -22.46
N SER A 74 -9.31 -9.87 -21.95
CA SER A 74 -8.04 -9.66 -21.29
C SER A 74 -6.89 -9.72 -22.29
N TYR A 75 -5.69 -9.27 -21.91
CA TYR A 75 -4.55 -9.25 -22.80
C TYR A 75 -3.22 -9.46 -22.09
N TYR A 76 -2.20 -9.79 -22.87
CA TYR A 76 -0.78 -9.71 -22.52
C TYR A 76 0.05 -9.49 -23.78
N TYR A 77 1.30 -9.10 -23.60
CA TYR A 77 2.23 -8.93 -24.72
C TYR A 77 3.10 -10.17 -24.91
N LEU A 78 3.42 -10.51 -26.16
CA LEU A 78 4.50 -11.41 -26.52
C LEU A 78 5.56 -10.60 -27.27
N LEU A 79 6.75 -10.47 -26.66
CA LEU A 79 7.90 -9.82 -27.26
C LEU A 79 8.94 -10.89 -27.53
N ASN A 80 9.29 -11.10 -28.79
CA ASN A 80 10.20 -12.17 -29.22
C ASN A 80 9.79 -13.56 -28.66
N GLY A 81 8.48 -13.83 -28.62
CA GLY A 81 7.93 -15.07 -28.08
C GLY A 81 7.87 -15.15 -26.54
N VAL A 82 8.39 -14.16 -25.81
CA VAL A 82 8.35 -14.10 -24.36
C VAL A 82 7.12 -13.33 -23.89
N ARG A 83 6.40 -13.90 -22.91
CA ARG A 83 5.23 -13.28 -22.33
C ARG A 83 5.60 -12.14 -21.36
N HIS A 84 4.95 -10.99 -21.54
CA HIS A 84 5.09 -9.82 -20.68
C HIS A 84 3.73 -9.31 -20.24
N ILE A 85 3.65 -8.96 -18.96
CA ILE A 85 2.49 -8.27 -18.37
C ILE A 85 2.72 -6.77 -18.51
N ASP A 86 1.68 -6.06 -18.92
CA ASP A 86 1.74 -4.61 -19.04
C ASP A 86 1.91 -3.97 -17.65
N PRO A 87 3.02 -3.28 -17.37
CA PRO A 87 3.21 -2.61 -16.08
C PRO A 87 2.24 -1.44 -15.84
N TYR A 88 1.58 -0.97 -16.91
CA TYR A 88 0.56 0.10 -16.86
C TYR A 88 -0.87 -0.45 -16.90
N ALA A 89 -1.07 -1.77 -16.79
CA ALA A 89 -2.40 -2.37 -16.79
C ALA A 89 -3.24 -1.87 -15.62
N THR A 90 -4.49 -1.53 -15.90
CA THR A 90 -5.43 -0.97 -14.92
C THR A 90 -6.34 -2.02 -14.29
N ILE A 91 -6.33 -3.24 -14.81
CA ILE A 91 -6.93 -4.45 -14.22
C ILE A 91 -5.93 -5.59 -14.36
N ILE A 92 -5.86 -6.44 -13.33
CA ILE A 92 -5.14 -7.70 -13.35
C ILE A 92 -6.14 -8.83 -13.08
N TYR A 93 -6.29 -9.73 -14.04
CA TYR A 93 -7.07 -10.95 -13.90
C TYR A 93 -6.22 -12.09 -13.33
N GLY A 94 -6.85 -12.97 -12.56
CA GLY A 94 -6.21 -14.15 -11.96
C GLY A 94 -5.86 -13.96 -10.47
N ARG A 95 -6.13 -12.77 -9.88
CA ARG A 95 -5.87 -12.47 -8.45
C ARG A 95 -7.12 -12.01 -7.70
N GLU A 96 -8.29 -12.46 -8.18
CA GLU A 96 -9.59 -12.03 -7.66
C GLU A 96 -9.84 -12.54 -6.23
N LYS A 97 -9.27 -13.69 -5.88
CA LYS A 97 -9.46 -14.32 -4.56
C LYS A 97 -8.19 -14.22 -3.74
N TRP A 98 -8.31 -13.68 -2.54
CA TRP A 98 -7.21 -13.59 -1.58
C TRP A 98 -6.75 -14.98 -1.13
N ASN A 99 -5.42 -15.16 -1.07
CA ASN A 99 -4.77 -16.37 -0.58
C ASN A 99 -5.34 -17.66 -1.22
N ASP A 100 -5.48 -17.67 -2.55
CA ASP A 100 -5.97 -18.82 -3.28
C ASP A 100 -4.88 -19.87 -3.48
N CYS A 101 -4.84 -20.87 -2.59
CA CYS A 101 -3.87 -21.97 -2.62
C CYS A 101 -3.89 -22.78 -3.94
N ASP A 102 -4.97 -22.72 -4.71
CA ASP A 102 -5.01 -23.38 -6.03
C ASP A 102 -4.09 -22.70 -7.04
N ARG A 103 -3.76 -21.43 -6.85
CA ARG A 103 -2.78 -20.71 -7.65
C ARG A 103 -1.36 -21.27 -7.50
N ALA A 104 -0.98 -21.70 -6.31
CA ALA A 104 0.35 -22.26 -6.04
C ALA A 104 0.56 -23.64 -6.68
N LYS A 105 -0.53 -24.33 -7.07
CA LYS A 105 -0.51 -25.71 -7.61
C LYS A 105 -0.59 -25.79 -9.13
N LYS A 106 -0.81 -24.67 -9.82
CA LYS A 106 -0.99 -24.60 -11.28
C LYS A 106 0.08 -23.67 -11.88
N ASP A 107 0.36 -23.86 -13.18
CA ASP A 107 1.04 -22.84 -13.98
C ASP A 107 0.10 -21.64 -14.08
N TYR A 108 0.22 -20.79 -13.08
CA TYR A 108 -0.65 -19.65 -12.87
C TYR A 108 -0.15 -18.45 -13.66
N GLU A 109 -1.00 -17.96 -14.53
CA GLU A 109 -0.72 -16.82 -15.36
C GLU A 109 -1.75 -15.72 -15.11
N ILE A 110 -1.26 -14.51 -14.81
CA ILE A 110 -2.11 -13.32 -14.76
C ILE A 110 -2.27 -12.73 -16.17
N GLU A 111 -3.39 -12.05 -16.40
CA GLU A 111 -3.65 -11.29 -17.62
C GLU A 111 -4.06 -9.85 -17.29
N CYS A 112 -3.83 -8.95 -18.24
CA CYS A 112 -4.13 -7.54 -18.09
C CYS A 112 -5.53 -7.21 -18.58
N GLY A 113 -6.13 -6.14 -18.06
CA GLY A 113 -7.38 -5.57 -18.54
C GLY A 113 -7.35 -4.05 -18.56
N ILE A 114 -8.38 -3.47 -19.13
CA ILE A 114 -8.56 -2.01 -19.25
C ILE A 114 -9.77 -1.61 -18.38
N ASP A 115 -9.54 -0.77 -17.36
CA ASP A 115 -10.57 -0.25 -16.48
C ASP A 115 -11.61 0.62 -17.22
N LYS A 116 -12.84 0.54 -16.73
CA LYS A 116 -13.97 1.33 -17.21
C LYS A 116 -14.51 2.20 -16.07
N PRO A 117 -14.08 3.47 -15.99
CA PRO A 117 -14.54 4.36 -14.97
C PRO A 117 -16.07 4.52 -15.01
N ALA A 118 -16.75 4.21 -13.89
CA ALA A 118 -18.20 4.38 -13.76
C ALA A 118 -18.59 5.49 -12.80
N ILE A 119 -17.63 6.06 -12.04
CA ILE A 119 -17.90 7.09 -11.04
C ILE A 119 -17.86 8.47 -11.70
N ASP A 120 -18.89 9.26 -11.44
CA ASP A 120 -18.93 10.68 -11.81
C ASP A 120 -18.31 11.54 -10.69
N TRP A 121 -17.21 12.19 -10.99
CA TRP A 121 -16.46 13.05 -10.08
C TRP A 121 -16.87 14.53 -10.12
N LYS A 122 -17.83 14.93 -10.99
CA LYS A 122 -18.20 16.35 -11.18
C LYS A 122 -18.66 17.07 -9.91
N LYS A 123 -19.17 16.32 -8.93
CA LYS A 123 -19.64 16.86 -7.65
C LYS A 123 -18.72 16.52 -6.49
N ASP A 124 -17.58 15.92 -6.78
CA ASP A 124 -16.60 15.60 -5.78
C ASP A 124 -15.86 16.85 -5.33
N ILE A 125 -15.68 16.98 -4.02
CA ILE A 125 -14.96 18.10 -3.40
C ILE A 125 -13.94 17.47 -2.47
N GLN A 126 -12.66 17.57 -2.83
CA GLN A 126 -11.57 17.12 -1.98
C GLN A 126 -11.56 17.94 -0.68
N PRO A 127 -11.40 17.29 0.48
CA PRO A 127 -11.52 17.96 1.80
C PRO A 127 -10.41 18.96 2.09
N GLU A 128 -9.24 18.82 1.49
CA GLU A 128 -8.05 19.69 1.68
C GLU A 128 -7.79 19.99 3.17
N ILE A 129 -7.70 18.96 3.99
CA ILE A 129 -7.50 19.09 5.46
C ILE A 129 -6.15 19.73 5.75
N GLY A 130 -6.16 20.87 6.42
CA GLY A 130 -4.95 21.56 6.85
C GLY A 130 -4.15 20.75 7.88
N ARG A 131 -2.84 20.97 7.93
CA ARG A 131 -1.90 20.27 8.83
C ARG A 131 -2.31 20.34 10.30
N ASP A 132 -2.85 21.46 10.74
CA ASP A 132 -3.34 21.72 12.09
C ASP A 132 -4.54 20.86 12.51
N ARG A 133 -5.30 20.36 11.53
CA ARG A 133 -6.51 19.54 11.76
C ARG A 133 -6.34 18.08 11.37
N MET A 134 -5.24 17.75 10.69
CA MET A 134 -4.99 16.42 10.17
C MET A 134 -4.74 15.42 11.32
N LYS A 135 -5.45 14.30 11.28
CA LYS A 135 -5.27 13.15 12.17
C LYS A 135 -5.42 11.88 11.35
N LEU A 136 -4.37 11.06 11.33
CA LEU A 136 -4.27 9.87 10.51
C LEU A 136 -4.76 8.63 11.25
N TYR A 137 -5.63 7.89 10.59
CA TYR A 137 -6.04 6.55 10.98
C TYR A 137 -5.53 5.56 9.95
N LYS A 138 -4.47 4.81 10.28
CA LYS A 138 -3.84 3.86 9.37
C LYS A 138 -4.53 2.51 9.49
N LEU A 139 -4.86 1.88 8.36
CA LEU A 139 -5.46 0.56 8.35
C LEU A 139 -5.04 -0.29 7.15
N HIS A 140 -5.09 -1.60 7.35
CA HIS A 140 -5.05 -2.61 6.29
C HIS A 140 -6.48 -2.97 5.90
N VAL A 141 -6.84 -2.84 4.60
CA VAL A 141 -8.23 -3.01 4.15
C VAL A 141 -8.82 -4.35 4.59
N ARG A 142 -8.09 -5.44 4.35
CA ARG A 142 -8.55 -6.78 4.74
C ARG A 142 -8.56 -6.95 6.26
N GLY A 143 -7.46 -6.69 6.95
CA GLY A 143 -7.34 -6.90 8.40
C GLY A 143 -8.33 -6.09 9.24
N PHE A 144 -8.76 -4.92 8.74
CA PHE A 144 -9.65 -4.02 9.49
C PHE A 144 -11.02 -4.61 9.84
N SER A 145 -11.50 -5.59 9.07
CA SER A 145 -12.85 -6.10 9.24
C SER A 145 -12.98 -7.64 9.26
N MET A 146 -11.87 -8.38 9.13
CA MET A 146 -11.91 -9.84 9.09
C MET A 146 -12.24 -10.47 10.45
N ASP A 147 -11.66 -9.94 11.54
CA ASP A 147 -11.89 -10.43 12.90
C ASP A 147 -13.04 -9.67 13.59
N THR A 148 -14.18 -9.55 12.94
CA THR A 148 -15.36 -8.98 13.59
C THR A 148 -16.27 -10.08 14.12
N VAL A 149 -16.67 -9.95 15.40
CA VAL A 149 -17.65 -10.83 16.06
C VAL A 149 -18.98 -10.87 15.29
N GLN A 150 -19.29 -9.83 14.54
CA GLN A 150 -20.43 -9.79 13.62
C GLN A 150 -19.99 -10.25 12.25
N LYS A 151 -20.56 -11.35 11.76
CA LYS A 151 -20.37 -11.83 10.38
C LYS A 151 -20.79 -10.74 9.39
N ASN A 152 -19.85 -9.92 8.96
CA ASN A 152 -20.05 -8.96 7.90
C ASN A 152 -19.82 -9.67 6.57
N LYS A 153 -20.81 -9.71 5.68
CA LYS A 153 -20.69 -10.31 4.35
C LYS A 153 -19.65 -9.61 3.46
N HIS A 154 -19.26 -8.39 3.82
CA HIS A 154 -18.27 -7.57 3.13
C HIS A 154 -16.89 -7.57 3.86
N ALA A 155 -16.67 -8.49 4.83
CA ALA A 155 -15.43 -8.53 5.58
C ALA A 155 -14.20 -8.59 4.66
N GLY A 156 -13.19 -7.79 4.97
CA GLY A 156 -11.94 -7.73 4.20
C GLY A 156 -11.99 -6.87 2.93
N THR A 157 -13.05 -6.09 2.70
CA THR A 157 -13.22 -5.31 1.46
C THR A 157 -13.30 -3.79 1.69
N PHE A 158 -13.19 -3.04 0.59
CA PHE A 158 -13.39 -1.58 0.59
C PHE A 158 -14.79 -1.18 1.08
N GLU A 159 -15.81 -1.98 0.81
CA GLU A 159 -17.16 -1.73 1.30
C GLU A 159 -17.23 -1.83 2.83
N ALA A 160 -16.54 -2.80 3.44
CA ALA A 160 -16.46 -2.91 4.89
C ALA A 160 -15.76 -1.71 5.54
N VAL A 161 -14.74 -1.15 4.89
CA VAL A 161 -14.12 0.12 5.30
C VAL A 161 -15.13 1.27 5.19
N SER A 162 -15.86 1.34 4.08
CA SER A 162 -16.91 2.34 3.84
C SER A 162 -17.98 2.34 4.93
N ASP A 163 -18.40 1.17 5.41
CA ASP A 163 -19.39 1.01 6.49
C ASP A 163 -18.91 1.57 7.83
N ARG A 164 -17.58 1.69 8.02
CA ARG A 164 -16.96 2.18 9.25
C ARG A 164 -16.51 3.65 9.20
N ILE A 165 -16.70 4.36 8.10
CA ILE A 165 -16.32 5.78 7.97
C ILE A 165 -16.89 6.63 9.11
N MET A 166 -18.16 6.44 9.47
CA MET A 166 -18.79 7.20 10.56
C MET A 166 -18.22 6.89 11.94
N TYR A 167 -17.77 5.65 12.16
CA TYR A 167 -17.07 5.25 13.38
C TYR A 167 -15.73 6.02 13.49
N ILE A 168 -14.91 5.97 12.44
CA ILE A 168 -13.61 6.63 12.39
C ILE A 168 -13.76 8.16 12.54
N LYS A 169 -14.74 8.74 11.86
CA LYS A 169 -15.05 10.17 11.95
C LYS A 169 -15.48 10.59 13.37
N LYS A 170 -16.30 9.78 14.05
CA LYS A 170 -16.72 10.06 15.43
C LYS A 170 -15.57 10.04 16.42
N MET A 171 -14.52 9.28 16.19
CA MET A 171 -13.28 9.33 16.96
C MET A 171 -12.47 10.61 16.72
N GLY A 172 -12.80 11.39 15.70
CA GLY A 172 -12.16 12.65 15.36
C GLY A 172 -11.04 12.56 14.34
N PHE A 173 -10.86 11.42 13.68
CA PHE A 173 -9.90 11.29 12.59
C PHE A 173 -10.41 11.97 11.32
N THR A 174 -9.49 12.53 10.56
CA THR A 174 -9.78 13.33 9.36
C THR A 174 -9.26 12.70 8.09
N SER A 175 -8.31 11.79 8.20
CA SER A 175 -7.65 11.20 7.03
C SER A 175 -7.40 9.72 7.28
N LEU A 176 -7.81 8.88 6.31
CA LEU A 176 -7.45 7.47 6.28
C LEU A 176 -6.09 7.32 5.59
N LEU A 177 -5.21 6.52 6.19
CA LEU A 177 -3.99 6.04 5.56
C LEU A 177 -4.13 4.55 5.29
N LEU A 178 -4.32 4.19 4.03
CA LEU A 178 -4.50 2.81 3.61
C LEU A 178 -3.15 2.16 3.33
N MET A 179 -2.87 1.02 3.95
CA MET A 179 -1.77 0.14 3.53
C MET A 179 -1.98 -0.26 2.06
N PRO A 180 -0.98 -0.83 1.35
CA PRO A 180 -1.03 -1.01 -0.10
C PRO A 180 -2.35 -1.56 -0.63
N VAL A 181 -2.98 -0.81 -1.53
CA VAL A 181 -4.25 -1.18 -2.20
C VAL A 181 -4.09 -1.32 -3.71
N TYR A 182 -2.89 -1.09 -4.26
CA TYR A 182 -2.57 -1.49 -5.62
C TYR A 182 -2.43 -3.01 -5.72
N GLU A 183 -2.54 -3.57 -6.92
CA GLU A 183 -2.47 -5.02 -7.11
C GLU A 183 -1.05 -5.55 -6.90
N PHE A 184 -0.86 -6.46 -5.97
CA PHE A 184 0.39 -7.14 -5.67
C PHE A 184 0.17 -8.65 -5.49
N GLU A 185 1.23 -9.44 -5.61
CA GLU A 185 1.18 -10.88 -5.32
C GLU A 185 1.26 -11.12 -3.81
N GLU A 186 0.19 -11.65 -3.25
CA GLU A 186 0.13 -12.01 -1.84
C GLU A 186 0.56 -13.46 -1.58
N MET A 187 0.52 -14.32 -2.60
CA MET A 187 0.96 -15.71 -2.46
C MET A 187 2.46 -15.81 -2.70
N THR A 188 3.18 -16.43 -1.79
CA THR A 188 4.55 -16.85 -2.06
C THR A 188 4.53 -18.23 -2.71
N VAL A 189 4.90 -18.30 -3.99
CA VAL A 189 5.08 -19.59 -4.66
C VAL A 189 6.23 -20.35 -3.98
N PRO A 190 6.09 -21.66 -3.66
CA PRO A 190 6.99 -22.41 -2.76
C PRO A 190 8.47 -22.48 -3.14
N ILE A 191 8.88 -21.98 -4.30
CA ILE A 191 10.26 -22.20 -4.84
C ILE A 191 11.24 -21.10 -4.44
N LYS A 192 10.79 -19.94 -3.96
CA LYS A 192 11.72 -18.90 -3.45
C LYS A 192 11.01 -18.13 -2.34
N HIS A 193 11.58 -18.17 -1.14
CA HIS A 193 11.18 -17.28 -0.05
C HIS A 193 11.18 -15.82 -0.55
N VAL A 194 10.04 -15.31 -0.93
CA VAL A 194 9.89 -13.88 -1.23
C VAL A 194 9.70 -13.18 0.10
N VAL A 195 10.81 -13.00 0.80
CA VAL A 195 10.84 -12.06 1.92
C VAL A 195 10.49 -10.70 1.35
N PRO A 196 9.55 -9.95 1.92
CA PRO A 196 9.26 -8.59 1.49
C PRO A 196 10.54 -7.78 1.33
N ASP A 197 10.64 -6.97 0.28
CA ASP A 197 11.91 -6.30 -0.08
C ASP A 197 12.49 -5.45 1.07
N TYR A 198 11.65 -4.88 1.91
CA TYR A 198 12.07 -4.12 3.10
C TYR A 198 12.67 -4.99 4.22
N VAL A 199 12.46 -6.30 4.21
CA VAL A 199 13.04 -7.25 5.19
C VAL A 199 14.37 -7.83 4.68
N LYS A 200 14.59 -7.87 3.35
CA LYS A 200 15.79 -8.44 2.71
C LYS A 200 17.13 -7.93 3.25
N PRO A 201 17.33 -6.62 3.53
CA PRO A 201 18.61 -6.14 4.05
C PRO A 201 18.99 -6.73 5.39
N LYS A 202 18.01 -7.04 6.26
CA LYS A 202 18.27 -7.69 7.56
C LYS A 202 18.57 -9.17 7.41
N TYR A 203 17.97 -9.81 6.42
CA TYR A 203 18.18 -11.23 6.13
C TYR A 203 19.55 -11.54 5.51
N SER A 204 20.03 -10.67 4.62
CA SER A 204 21.33 -10.84 3.97
C SER A 204 22.51 -10.73 4.96
N GLN A 205 22.34 -9.97 6.05
CA GLN A 205 23.36 -9.82 7.08
C GLN A 205 23.40 -10.99 8.08
N MET A 206 22.29 -11.72 8.25
CA MET A 206 22.22 -12.87 9.19
C MET A 206 22.59 -14.20 8.56
N ARG A 207 22.68 -14.31 7.24
CA ARG A 207 22.91 -15.57 6.53
C ARG A 207 24.39 -15.98 6.36
N THR A 208 25.32 -15.28 6.95
CA THR A 208 26.74 -15.61 6.80
C THR A 208 27.23 -16.73 7.74
N GLU A 209 26.42 -17.26 8.67
CA GLU A 209 26.92 -18.22 9.67
C GLU A 209 26.04 -19.43 9.98
N THR A 210 24.98 -19.74 9.25
CA THR A 210 24.23 -20.98 9.50
C THR A 210 24.04 -21.80 8.22
N GLU A 211 24.49 -23.05 8.26
CA GLU A 211 24.21 -24.08 7.26
C GLU A 211 22.72 -24.19 6.96
N PRO A 212 22.32 -24.66 5.75
CA PRO A 212 20.92 -24.88 5.42
C PRO A 212 20.38 -26.05 6.25
N GLY A 213 20.00 -25.79 7.49
CA GLY A 213 19.21 -26.70 8.29
C GLY A 213 17.83 -26.81 7.66
N HIS A 214 17.43 -28.02 7.39
CA HIS A 214 16.13 -28.49 6.91
C HIS A 214 14.97 -27.52 7.12
N LEU A 215 14.68 -26.71 6.10
CA LEU A 215 13.37 -26.13 5.89
C LEU A 215 12.50 -27.20 5.21
N ASP A 216 12.15 -28.22 5.98
CA ASP A 216 11.13 -29.18 5.61
C ASP A 216 9.78 -28.48 5.66
N LYS A 217 9.19 -28.33 4.48
CA LYS A 217 7.96 -27.61 4.13
C LYS A 217 8.10 -26.08 4.25
N ALA A 218 8.37 -25.45 3.13
CA ALA A 218 8.08 -24.04 2.95
C ALA A 218 6.56 -23.86 3.18
N ASP A 219 6.17 -23.48 4.39
CA ASP A 219 4.83 -23.04 4.66
C ASP A 219 4.56 -21.84 3.75
N GLU A 220 3.49 -21.92 2.98
CA GLU A 220 3.08 -20.90 2.04
C GLU A 220 2.82 -19.61 2.83
N LYS A 221 3.79 -18.68 2.85
CA LYS A 221 3.65 -17.42 3.56
C LYS A 221 2.84 -16.45 2.71
N VAL A 222 1.86 -15.82 3.31
CA VAL A 222 1.09 -14.75 2.69
C VAL A 222 1.83 -13.44 2.86
N ASN A 223 2.06 -12.67 1.79
CA ASN A 223 2.49 -11.29 1.86
C ASN A 223 1.30 -10.42 2.25
N PHE A 224 1.01 -10.34 3.57
CA PHE A 224 -0.17 -9.67 4.07
C PHE A 224 -0.08 -8.15 3.92
N TRP A 225 1.07 -7.54 4.21
CA TRP A 225 1.20 -6.08 4.15
C TRP A 225 1.30 -5.48 2.75
N GLY A 226 1.72 -6.27 1.75
CA GLY A 226 1.80 -5.81 0.36
C GLY A 226 2.98 -4.91 0.01
N TYR A 227 4.00 -4.77 0.87
CA TYR A 227 5.19 -3.98 0.56
C TYR A 227 6.13 -4.75 -0.37
N THR A 228 5.70 -4.89 -1.60
CA THR A 228 6.43 -5.56 -2.68
C THR A 228 6.13 -4.87 -4.00
N ARG A 229 6.86 -5.26 -5.04
CA ARG A 229 6.58 -4.83 -6.40
C ARG A 229 5.16 -5.24 -6.79
N GLY A 230 4.40 -4.33 -7.37
CA GLY A 230 3.03 -4.56 -7.80
C GLY A 230 2.73 -4.04 -9.19
N ASN A 231 1.48 -4.23 -9.60
CA ASN A 231 0.88 -3.62 -10.76
C ASN A 231 0.24 -2.30 -10.30
N TYR A 232 1.04 -1.23 -10.32
CA TYR A 232 0.75 0.04 -9.65
C TYR A 232 -0.46 0.81 -10.18
N PHE A 233 -1.00 0.43 -11.33
CA PHE A 233 -2.19 1.07 -11.93
C PHE A 233 -3.48 0.28 -11.67
N ALA A 234 -3.38 -0.94 -11.16
CA ALA A 234 -4.53 -1.76 -10.84
C ALA A 234 -4.86 -1.71 -9.34
N VAL A 235 -6.14 -1.62 -9.01
CA VAL A 235 -6.62 -1.78 -7.63
C VAL A 235 -6.58 -3.26 -7.26
N LYS A 236 -6.23 -3.57 -6.00
CA LYS A 236 -6.21 -4.94 -5.49
C LYS A 236 -7.59 -5.59 -5.60
N ALA A 237 -7.74 -6.52 -6.53
CA ALA A 237 -9.02 -7.13 -6.87
C ALA A 237 -9.63 -7.90 -5.68
N SER A 238 -8.79 -8.60 -4.91
CA SER A 238 -9.22 -9.38 -3.74
C SER A 238 -9.66 -8.54 -2.53
N TYR A 239 -9.50 -7.19 -2.58
CA TYR A 239 -10.04 -6.27 -1.58
C TYR A 239 -11.41 -5.71 -1.96
N ALA A 240 -11.98 -6.12 -3.06
CA ALA A 240 -13.31 -5.72 -3.47
C ALA A 240 -14.35 -6.80 -3.14
N ASN A 241 -15.56 -6.37 -2.82
CA ASN A 241 -16.69 -7.27 -2.67
C ASN A 241 -17.07 -7.92 -4.02
N GLU A 242 -16.91 -7.14 -5.12
CA GLU A 242 -16.99 -7.62 -6.48
C GLU A 242 -15.63 -7.39 -7.17
N PRO A 243 -14.76 -8.42 -7.26
CA PRO A 243 -13.41 -8.28 -7.79
C PRO A 243 -13.32 -7.70 -9.20
N SER A 244 -14.31 -7.98 -10.05
CA SER A 244 -14.40 -7.44 -11.41
C SER A 244 -14.68 -5.93 -11.45
N ASP A 245 -15.16 -5.33 -10.35
CA ASP A 245 -15.48 -3.90 -10.20
C ASP A 245 -14.58 -3.20 -9.16
N ALA A 246 -13.46 -3.79 -8.79
CA ALA A 246 -12.58 -3.32 -7.71
C ALA A 246 -12.21 -1.83 -7.84
N ALA A 247 -11.88 -1.38 -9.03
CA ALA A 247 -11.52 0.02 -9.28
C ALA A 247 -12.69 0.99 -8.96
N ASN A 248 -13.91 0.64 -9.31
CA ASN A 248 -15.07 1.47 -9.00
C ASN A 248 -15.49 1.34 -7.53
N GLU A 249 -15.28 0.19 -6.89
CA GLU A 249 -15.53 0.04 -5.45
C GLU A 249 -14.57 0.91 -4.64
N PHE A 250 -13.29 0.92 -4.98
CA PHE A 250 -12.31 1.84 -4.37
C PHE A 250 -12.69 3.31 -4.63
N ALA A 251 -13.07 3.67 -5.86
CA ALA A 251 -13.53 5.02 -6.18
C ALA A 251 -14.76 5.45 -5.35
N ARG A 252 -15.71 4.53 -5.10
CA ARG A 252 -16.85 4.78 -4.20
C ARG A 252 -16.43 5.01 -2.76
N LEU A 253 -15.41 4.26 -2.26
CA LEU A 253 -14.84 4.51 -0.93
C LEU A 253 -14.28 5.92 -0.83
N VAL A 254 -13.44 6.36 -1.78
CA VAL A 254 -12.87 7.71 -1.79
C VAL A 254 -13.99 8.77 -1.82
N GLN A 255 -14.96 8.62 -2.71
CA GLN A 255 -16.10 9.56 -2.80
C GLN A 255 -16.90 9.62 -1.49
N ARG A 256 -17.08 8.49 -0.78
CA ARG A 256 -17.75 8.47 0.54
C ARG A 256 -16.92 9.16 1.61
N LEU A 257 -15.58 9.02 1.58
CA LEU A 257 -14.69 9.76 2.47
C LEU A 257 -14.83 11.27 2.26
N HIS A 258 -14.73 11.75 1.02
CA HIS A 258 -14.88 13.18 0.69
C HIS A 258 -16.23 13.73 1.13
N LYS A 259 -17.33 13.02 0.88
CA LYS A 259 -18.68 13.40 1.39
C LYS A 259 -18.74 13.54 2.91
N ASN A 260 -17.86 12.86 3.62
CA ASN A 260 -17.74 12.95 5.07
C ASN A 260 -16.66 13.92 5.53
N ASN A 261 -16.07 14.70 4.63
CA ASN A 261 -14.96 15.61 4.89
C ASN A 261 -13.77 14.87 5.49
N MET A 262 -13.40 13.74 4.89
CA MET A 262 -12.27 12.90 5.25
C MET A 262 -11.42 12.62 4.00
N GLU A 263 -10.09 12.58 4.16
CA GLU A 263 -9.14 12.32 3.09
C GLU A 263 -8.82 10.84 2.95
N CYS A 264 -8.46 10.43 1.73
CA CYS A 264 -7.91 9.14 1.40
C CYS A 264 -6.43 9.28 1.04
N ILE A 265 -5.56 8.76 1.87
CA ILE A 265 -4.10 8.68 1.64
C ILE A 265 -3.76 7.20 1.51
N MET A 266 -2.86 6.84 0.60
CA MET A 266 -2.48 5.44 0.41
C MET A 266 -0.97 5.24 0.46
N GLU A 267 -0.54 4.09 0.94
CA GLU A 267 0.85 3.68 0.91
C GLU A 267 1.20 3.09 -0.45
N MET A 268 2.33 3.51 -1.00
CA MET A 268 2.91 2.93 -2.21
C MET A 268 4.38 2.58 -1.96
N TYR A 269 4.70 1.30 -2.12
CA TYR A 269 6.05 0.79 -2.01
C TYR A 269 6.66 0.56 -3.39
N PHE A 270 7.82 1.14 -3.63
CA PHE A 270 8.57 1.01 -4.88
C PHE A 270 9.97 0.45 -4.60
N PRO A 271 10.28 -0.76 -5.09
CA PRO A 271 11.65 -1.29 -5.04
C PRO A 271 12.65 -0.39 -5.78
N ASP A 272 13.92 -0.44 -5.37
CA ASP A 272 15.00 0.41 -5.85
C ASP A 272 15.20 0.47 -7.37
N ASN A 273 14.79 -0.56 -8.08
CA ASN A 273 14.91 -0.68 -9.53
C ASN A 273 13.61 -0.34 -10.27
N THR A 274 12.67 0.35 -9.62
CA THR A 274 11.45 0.82 -10.27
C THR A 274 11.75 2.05 -11.13
N ASP A 275 11.26 2.05 -12.36
CA ASP A 275 11.42 3.17 -13.28
C ASP A 275 10.75 4.43 -12.73
N HIS A 276 11.47 5.58 -12.76
CA HIS A 276 10.98 6.82 -12.19
C HIS A 276 9.77 7.40 -12.93
N ASN A 277 9.68 7.17 -14.26
CA ASN A 277 8.53 7.62 -15.04
C ASN A 277 7.31 6.75 -14.73
N LEU A 278 7.52 5.45 -14.46
CA LEU A 278 6.44 4.57 -13.98
C LEU A 278 5.89 5.05 -12.64
N ILE A 279 6.79 5.43 -11.69
CA ILE A 279 6.40 5.97 -10.39
C ILE A 279 5.53 7.23 -10.57
N LEU A 280 6.04 8.24 -11.28
CA LEU A 280 5.29 9.49 -11.52
C LEU A 280 3.95 9.23 -12.22
N SER A 281 3.96 8.39 -13.25
CA SER A 281 2.74 8.03 -13.98
C SER A 281 1.71 7.33 -13.10
N ALA A 282 2.16 6.46 -12.17
CA ALA A 282 1.27 5.80 -11.22
C ALA A 282 0.64 6.82 -10.26
N LEU A 283 1.43 7.74 -9.67
CA LEU A 283 0.92 8.78 -8.78
C LEU A 283 -0.10 9.66 -9.50
N HIS A 284 0.19 10.10 -10.73
CA HIS A 284 -0.75 10.86 -11.56
C HIS A 284 -2.04 10.07 -11.82
N TYR A 285 -1.93 8.79 -12.14
CA TYR A 285 -3.10 7.93 -12.40
C TYR A 285 -4.02 7.86 -11.19
N TRP A 286 -3.49 7.63 -9.99
CA TRP A 286 -4.31 7.54 -8.77
C TRP A 286 -4.98 8.86 -8.42
N VAL A 287 -4.29 9.99 -8.59
CA VAL A 287 -4.89 11.33 -8.41
C VAL A 287 -5.99 11.59 -9.43
N GLN A 288 -5.74 11.31 -10.71
CA GLN A 288 -6.72 11.60 -11.78
C GLN A 288 -7.91 10.65 -11.77
N ARG A 289 -7.66 9.36 -11.52
CA ARG A 289 -8.68 8.31 -11.62
C ARG A 289 -9.52 8.18 -10.35
N PHE A 290 -8.90 8.37 -9.19
CA PHE A 290 -9.51 8.08 -7.90
C PHE A 290 -9.60 9.29 -6.97
N HIS A 291 -9.04 10.43 -7.34
CA HIS A 291 -9.01 11.65 -6.52
C HIS A 291 -8.39 11.43 -5.13
N VAL A 292 -7.40 10.55 -5.01
CA VAL A 292 -6.70 10.33 -3.74
C VAL A 292 -6.02 11.61 -3.27
N ASP A 293 -6.07 11.89 -1.98
CA ASP A 293 -5.58 13.14 -1.39
C ASP A 293 -4.09 13.09 -1.05
N GLY A 294 -3.49 11.91 -1.01
CA GLY A 294 -2.07 11.79 -0.71
C GLY A 294 -1.51 10.39 -0.85
N PHE A 295 -0.18 10.35 -0.72
CA PHE A 295 0.61 9.11 -0.73
C PHE A 295 1.62 9.10 0.40
N ARG A 296 1.75 7.97 1.08
CA ARG A 296 2.93 7.61 1.86
C ARG A 296 3.84 6.79 0.95
N LEU A 297 4.97 7.37 0.57
CA LEU A 297 5.90 6.76 -0.37
C LEU A 297 6.99 6.00 0.39
N LEU A 298 7.17 4.75 0.04
CA LEU A 298 8.11 3.82 0.65
C LEU A 298 9.08 3.29 -0.43
N GLY A 299 10.36 3.31 -0.14
CA GLY A 299 11.45 2.92 -1.04
C GLY A 299 12.63 3.89 -0.96
N ASP A 300 13.84 3.41 -1.24
CA ASP A 300 15.07 4.19 -1.03
C ASP A 300 15.44 5.07 -2.23
N LYS A 301 15.01 4.70 -3.46
CA LYS A 301 15.38 5.38 -4.71
C LYS A 301 14.18 6.00 -5.42
N LEU A 302 13.48 6.88 -4.71
CA LEU A 302 12.32 7.57 -5.25
C LEU A 302 12.73 8.87 -5.97
N PRO A 303 12.04 9.27 -7.05
CA PRO A 303 12.28 10.54 -7.74
C PRO A 303 11.66 11.72 -6.98
N LEU A 304 11.99 11.89 -5.69
CA LEU A 304 11.36 12.87 -4.79
C LEU A 304 11.42 14.30 -5.32
N THR A 305 12.55 14.70 -5.93
CA THR A 305 12.68 16.03 -6.55
C THR A 305 11.62 16.24 -7.63
N ALA A 306 11.44 15.27 -8.52
CA ALA A 306 10.44 15.37 -9.58
C ALA A 306 9.01 15.38 -9.00
N ILE A 307 8.74 14.56 -7.98
CA ILE A 307 7.44 14.51 -7.29
C ILE A 307 7.14 15.85 -6.60
N ILE A 308 8.11 16.45 -5.91
CA ILE A 308 7.96 17.75 -5.23
C ILE A 308 7.66 18.87 -6.21
N GLN A 309 8.30 18.86 -7.39
CA GLN A 309 8.17 19.89 -8.40
C GLN A 309 7.01 19.67 -9.36
N ASP A 310 6.34 18.54 -9.26
CA ASP A 310 5.24 18.19 -10.15
C ASP A 310 3.99 19.04 -9.89
N ALA A 311 3.47 19.68 -10.94
CA ALA A 311 2.33 20.57 -10.85
C ALA A 311 1.02 19.85 -10.49
N MET A 312 0.83 18.61 -10.97
CA MET A 312 -0.37 17.82 -10.67
C MET A 312 -0.40 17.36 -9.22
N LEU A 313 0.79 17.06 -8.66
CA LEU A 313 0.94 16.61 -7.28
C LEU A 313 1.08 17.77 -6.27
N SER A 314 0.99 19.03 -6.72
CA SER A 314 1.23 20.21 -5.88
C SER A 314 0.29 20.33 -4.67
N ARG A 315 -0.93 19.79 -4.76
CA ARG A 315 -1.91 19.73 -3.66
C ARG A 315 -1.98 18.36 -2.97
N THR A 316 -1.40 17.34 -3.59
CA THR A 316 -1.41 15.97 -3.08
C THR A 316 -0.44 15.84 -1.90
N LYS A 317 -0.89 15.32 -0.78
CA LYS A 317 -0.04 15.10 0.39
C LYS A 317 0.99 14.02 0.11
N ILE A 318 2.26 14.32 0.34
CA ILE A 318 3.38 13.38 0.18
C ILE A 318 4.01 13.15 1.55
N LEU A 319 3.94 11.92 2.02
CA LEU A 319 4.50 11.45 3.27
C LEU A 319 5.72 10.61 2.94
N HIS A 320 6.87 10.94 3.49
CA HIS A 320 8.12 10.18 3.29
C HIS A 320 9.07 10.42 4.46
N ASP A 321 10.08 9.58 4.63
CA ASP A 321 11.01 9.67 5.76
C ASP A 321 11.93 10.87 5.69
N SER A 322 12.19 11.43 4.48
CA SER A 322 13.04 12.60 4.29
C SER A 322 12.76 13.35 2.99
N PHE A 323 13.06 14.63 2.98
CA PHE A 323 13.05 15.46 1.79
C PHE A 323 14.32 16.31 1.72
N ASP A 324 14.87 16.49 0.52
CA ASP A 324 15.88 17.52 0.29
C ASP A 324 15.19 18.89 0.25
N MET A 325 15.32 19.63 1.35
CA MET A 325 14.69 20.95 1.48
C MET A 325 15.26 21.98 0.52
N SER A 326 16.42 21.73 -0.09
CA SER A 326 17.04 22.65 -1.05
C SER A 326 16.28 22.70 -2.39
N VAL A 327 15.55 21.62 -2.73
CA VAL A 327 14.76 21.53 -3.95
C VAL A 327 13.29 21.94 -3.76
N VAL A 328 12.86 22.18 -2.52
CA VAL A 328 11.50 22.65 -2.23
C VAL A 328 11.39 24.12 -2.58
N PRO A 329 10.49 24.53 -3.49
CA PRO A 329 10.30 25.94 -3.82
C PRO A 329 9.92 26.77 -2.60
N LYS A 330 10.60 27.91 -2.39
CA LYS A 330 10.35 28.81 -1.24
C LYS A 330 8.97 29.47 -1.28
N ASP A 331 8.43 29.64 -2.46
CA ASP A 331 7.11 30.21 -2.73
C ASP A 331 6.01 29.15 -2.88
N ARG A 332 6.27 27.91 -2.40
CA ARG A 332 5.31 26.82 -2.46
C ARG A 332 4.02 27.18 -1.76
N ARG A 333 2.93 27.22 -2.52
CA ARG A 333 1.61 27.64 -2.03
C ARG A 333 0.97 26.63 -1.07
N TYR A 334 1.24 25.35 -1.27
CA TYR A 334 0.59 24.27 -0.52
C TYR A 334 1.58 23.55 0.38
N GLU A 335 1.20 23.41 1.65
CA GLU A 335 1.97 22.68 2.67
C GLU A 335 1.58 21.20 2.63
N ASN A 336 2.02 20.48 1.59
CA ASN A 336 1.61 19.11 1.32
C ASN A 336 2.74 18.07 1.59
N LEU A 337 3.88 18.45 2.14
CA LEU A 337 4.98 17.57 2.47
C LEU A 337 5.00 17.22 3.95
N TYR A 338 5.18 15.94 4.27
CA TYR A 338 5.18 15.43 5.65
C TYR A 338 6.33 14.46 5.85
N ILE A 339 7.16 14.70 6.86
CA ILE A 339 8.20 13.78 7.31
C ILE A 339 7.56 12.74 8.23
N ASP A 340 7.75 11.47 7.90
CA ASP A 340 7.25 10.31 8.60
C ASP A 340 8.42 9.45 9.08
N ARG A 341 8.88 9.71 10.29
CA ARG A 341 10.01 9.03 10.90
C ARG A 341 9.70 8.56 12.31
N ALA A 342 10.43 7.53 12.73
CA ALA A 342 10.35 7.00 14.08
C ALA A 342 11.00 7.91 15.17
N GLU A 343 11.37 9.16 14.83
CA GLU A 343 12.03 10.09 15.76
C GLU A 343 11.17 10.42 16.99
N TYR A 344 9.85 10.45 16.82
CA TYR A 344 8.92 10.63 17.95
C TYR A 344 8.71 9.33 18.72
N GLN A 345 8.65 8.19 18.01
CA GLN A 345 8.26 6.89 18.54
C GLN A 345 9.19 6.43 19.68
N PHE A 346 10.51 6.53 19.49
CA PHE A 346 11.48 5.98 20.44
C PHE A 346 11.50 6.74 21.77
N PRO A 347 11.70 8.06 21.81
CA PRO A 347 11.70 8.77 23.08
C PRO A 347 10.33 8.69 23.78
N ALA A 348 9.23 8.63 23.03
CA ALA A 348 7.90 8.43 23.63
C ALA A 348 7.77 7.06 24.31
N ARG A 349 8.16 5.97 23.63
CA ARG A 349 8.16 4.60 24.19
C ARG A 349 9.09 4.48 25.42
N MET A 350 10.29 5.04 25.32
CA MET A 350 11.26 5.03 26.42
C MET A 350 10.71 5.76 27.66
N MET A 351 10.06 6.90 27.48
CA MET A 351 9.43 7.63 28.58
C MET A 351 8.28 6.84 29.20
N LEU A 352 7.37 6.33 28.37
CA LEU A 352 6.20 5.56 28.82
C LEU A 352 6.59 4.34 29.66
N ASN A 353 7.68 3.67 29.27
CA ASN A 353 8.13 2.42 29.85
C ASN A 353 9.31 2.58 30.85
N HIS A 354 9.66 3.82 31.20
CA HIS A 354 10.74 4.15 32.15
C HIS A 354 12.11 3.57 31.73
N ILE A 355 12.42 3.60 30.45
CA ILE A 355 13.66 3.09 29.86
C ILE A 355 14.55 4.29 29.51
N ASN A 356 15.45 4.67 30.41
CA ASN A 356 16.55 5.62 30.19
C ASN A 356 16.24 6.78 29.20
N CYS A 357 15.09 7.45 29.40
CA CYS A 357 14.60 8.48 28.49
C CYS A 357 15.34 9.80 28.67
N ASN A 358 15.73 10.40 27.55
CA ASN A 358 16.16 11.80 27.52
C ASN A 358 14.92 12.72 27.43
N MET A 359 14.57 13.37 28.53
CA MET A 359 13.42 14.29 28.62
C MET A 359 13.52 15.44 27.60
N ASN A 360 14.72 16.00 27.40
CA ASN A 360 14.89 17.10 26.45
C ASN A 360 14.63 16.66 25.01
N GLU A 361 15.04 15.44 24.65
CA GLU A 361 14.75 14.87 23.36
C GLU A 361 13.24 14.69 23.14
N LEU A 362 12.54 14.09 24.11
CA LEU A 362 11.09 13.95 24.04
C LEU A 362 10.40 15.31 23.91
N LEU A 363 10.78 16.31 24.72
CA LEU A 363 10.18 17.65 24.65
C LEU A 363 10.45 18.33 23.30
N ASN A 364 11.63 18.12 22.71
CA ASN A 364 11.92 18.61 21.37
C ASN A 364 11.02 17.96 20.32
N GLN A 365 10.79 16.65 20.41
CA GLN A 365 9.88 15.96 19.49
C GLN A 365 8.42 16.38 19.73
N GLN A 366 7.99 16.57 20.96
CA GLN A 366 6.64 17.06 21.31
C GLN A 366 6.31 18.42 20.69
N ARG A 367 7.31 19.31 20.59
CA ARG A 367 7.18 20.68 20.08
C ARG A 367 7.56 20.83 18.61
N LYS A 368 8.01 19.75 17.97
CA LYS A 368 8.56 19.81 16.62
C LYS A 368 7.51 20.26 15.62
N GLN A 369 7.77 21.40 15.00
CA GLN A 369 6.99 21.96 13.90
C GLN A 369 7.94 22.46 12.83
N GLY A 370 7.52 22.36 11.57
CA GLY A 370 8.24 22.95 10.44
C GLY A 370 7.41 24.05 9.78
N GLU A 371 8.06 25.04 9.22
CA GLU A 371 7.39 26.12 8.49
C GLU A 371 6.68 25.59 7.23
N ASN A 372 7.41 24.82 6.41
CA ASN A 372 6.95 24.34 5.11
C ASN A 372 6.74 22.83 5.03
N ILE A 373 6.91 22.11 6.16
CA ILE A 373 6.83 20.66 6.21
C ILE A 373 6.12 20.21 7.49
N GLY A 374 5.26 19.20 7.39
CA GLY A 374 4.63 18.56 8.53
C GLY A 374 5.47 17.43 9.10
N PHE A 375 5.21 17.04 10.35
CA PHE A 375 5.79 15.87 10.98
C PHE A 375 4.67 14.93 11.43
N ILE A 376 4.80 13.65 11.12
CA ILE A 376 3.85 12.62 11.56
C ILE A 376 4.41 11.96 12.80
N ASN A 377 3.61 11.98 13.86
CA ASN A 377 3.94 11.38 15.14
C ASN A 377 3.12 10.10 15.34
N TYR A 378 3.77 9.03 15.78
CA TYR A 378 3.11 7.78 16.16
C TYR A 378 3.92 7.08 17.25
N ILE A 379 3.25 6.25 18.06
CA ILE A 379 3.86 5.42 19.10
C ILE A 379 3.94 3.97 18.64
N ALA A 380 2.92 3.50 17.91
CA ALA A 380 2.86 2.19 17.29
C ALA A 380 2.59 2.33 15.78
N ASP A 381 3.09 1.40 14.99
CA ASP A 381 2.81 1.23 13.56
C ASP A 381 2.80 -0.28 13.28
N ASN A 382 2.49 -0.69 12.04
CA ASN A 382 2.50 -2.10 11.64
C ASN A 382 3.86 -2.80 11.83
N ASN A 383 4.97 -2.06 11.75
CA ASN A 383 6.32 -2.59 12.02
C ASN A 383 6.72 -2.34 13.49
N GLY A 384 6.55 -3.33 14.33
CA GLY A 384 6.78 -3.27 15.77
C GLY A 384 5.56 -3.77 16.56
N PHE A 385 5.62 -3.67 17.88
CA PHE A 385 4.48 -3.99 18.73
C PHE A 385 3.30 -3.04 18.49
N THR A 386 2.08 -3.57 18.57
CA THR A 386 0.88 -2.76 18.71
C THR A 386 0.98 -1.89 19.97
N LEU A 387 0.18 -0.85 20.07
CA LEU A 387 0.19 0.00 21.26
C LEU A 387 -0.11 -0.81 22.55
N THR A 388 -0.96 -1.82 22.47
CA THR A 388 -1.28 -2.71 23.57
C THR A 388 -0.11 -3.63 23.94
N ASP A 389 0.49 -4.25 22.93
CA ASP A 389 1.61 -5.20 23.12
C ASP A 389 2.85 -4.51 23.68
N LEU A 390 3.03 -3.22 23.40
CA LEU A 390 4.08 -2.39 23.98
C LEU A 390 4.06 -2.37 25.54
N PHE A 391 2.91 -2.62 26.13
CA PHE A 391 2.71 -2.68 27.59
C PHE A 391 2.45 -4.11 28.09
N MET A 392 2.53 -5.12 27.21
CA MET A 392 2.24 -6.50 27.55
C MET A 392 3.41 -7.45 27.37
N TYR A 393 4.36 -7.13 26.50
CA TYR A 393 5.46 -8.01 26.10
C TYR A 393 6.80 -7.31 26.22
N ASN A 394 7.80 -8.01 26.78
CA ASN A 394 9.20 -7.60 26.71
C ASN A 394 9.87 -8.23 25.50
N ASP A 395 9.58 -9.50 25.26
CA ASP A 395 10.15 -10.27 24.19
C ASP A 395 9.21 -10.33 22.98
N ARG A 396 9.77 -10.41 21.78
CA ARG A 396 8.98 -10.63 20.58
C ARG A 396 8.55 -12.10 20.50
N HIS A 397 7.36 -12.33 19.99
CA HIS A 397 6.76 -13.65 19.77
C HIS A 397 6.39 -13.81 18.29
N ASN A 398 7.42 -13.92 17.44
CA ASN A 398 7.30 -14.03 15.99
C ASN A 398 7.39 -15.48 15.48
N GLU A 399 7.24 -16.48 16.37
CA GLU A 399 7.41 -17.90 16.06
C GLU A 399 6.51 -18.34 14.91
N THR A 400 5.28 -17.78 14.85
CA THR A 400 4.29 -18.07 13.79
C THR A 400 4.72 -17.57 12.41
N ASN A 401 5.71 -16.68 12.33
CA ASN A 401 6.27 -16.22 11.06
C ASN A 401 7.20 -17.27 10.42
N GLY A 402 7.55 -18.35 11.15
CA GLY A 402 8.42 -19.41 10.63
C GLY A 402 9.87 -18.98 10.42
N GLU A 403 10.36 -17.96 11.16
CA GLU A 403 11.71 -17.39 11.06
C GLU A 403 12.50 -17.55 12.35
N ASN A 404 12.17 -18.57 13.14
CA ASN A 404 12.79 -18.86 14.43
C ASN A 404 12.85 -17.66 15.38
N ASN A 405 11.85 -16.79 15.33
CA ASN A 405 11.75 -15.57 16.14
C ASN A 405 12.95 -14.62 15.98
N THR A 406 13.59 -14.60 14.80
CA THR A 406 14.76 -13.76 14.52
C THR A 406 14.42 -12.48 13.74
N ASP A 407 13.23 -12.43 13.15
CA ASP A 407 12.70 -11.32 12.36
C ASP A 407 12.13 -10.19 13.25
N GLY A 408 11.81 -9.07 12.60
CA GLY A 408 11.25 -7.89 13.26
C GLY A 408 12.26 -7.04 14.04
N PRO A 409 11.81 -5.88 14.57
CA PRO A 409 12.67 -4.99 15.34
C PRO A 409 13.21 -5.64 16.61
N SER A 410 14.50 -5.45 16.89
CA SER A 410 15.15 -5.93 18.12
C SER A 410 14.93 -4.97 19.32
N TRP A 411 14.52 -3.73 19.05
CA TRP A 411 14.33 -2.67 20.04
C TRP A 411 12.85 -2.26 20.05
N ASN A 412 12.12 -2.78 21.04
CA ASN A 412 10.69 -2.45 21.20
C ASN A 412 10.47 -1.30 22.18
N PHE A 413 11.38 -1.09 23.12
CA PHE A 413 11.22 -0.16 24.24
C PHE A 413 9.91 -0.41 24.99
N SER A 414 9.59 -1.67 25.21
CA SER A 414 8.37 -2.17 25.82
C SER A 414 8.56 -2.53 27.30
N ASN A 415 7.47 -2.75 28.03
CA ASN A 415 7.51 -3.23 29.39
C ASN A 415 6.28 -4.09 29.70
N ASN A 416 6.47 -5.33 30.11
CA ASN A 416 5.40 -6.27 30.45
C ASN A 416 4.85 -6.09 31.87
N TYR A 417 5.44 -5.20 32.68
CA TYR A 417 5.08 -4.95 34.09
C TYR A 417 5.08 -6.22 34.94
N GLY A 418 6.08 -7.11 34.71
CA GLY A 418 6.29 -8.35 35.44
C GLY A 418 5.44 -9.54 34.99
N PHE A 419 4.71 -9.43 33.87
CA PHE A 419 3.90 -10.51 33.32
C PHE A 419 3.88 -10.46 31.78
N GLU A 420 4.55 -11.40 31.16
CA GLU A 420 4.56 -11.55 29.72
C GLU A 420 3.15 -11.95 29.22
N GLY A 421 2.61 -11.16 28.27
CA GLY A 421 1.29 -11.39 27.72
C GLY A 421 0.10 -11.02 28.63
N PRO A 422 -1.09 -11.56 28.37
CA PRO A 422 -2.32 -11.24 29.10
C PRO A 422 -2.23 -11.60 30.60
N SER A 423 -2.76 -10.75 31.48
CA SER A 423 -2.74 -10.98 32.94
C SER A 423 -4.12 -10.77 33.56
N LYS A 424 -4.49 -11.67 34.48
CA LYS A 424 -5.71 -11.54 35.32
C LYS A 424 -5.48 -10.69 36.57
N LYS A 425 -4.22 -10.35 36.91
CA LYS A 425 -3.89 -9.56 38.09
C LYS A 425 -4.34 -8.11 37.91
N LYS A 426 -5.16 -7.63 38.83
CA LYS A 426 -5.78 -6.31 38.75
C LYS A 426 -4.73 -5.20 38.61
N PHE A 427 -3.69 -5.20 39.45
CA PHE A 427 -2.66 -4.15 39.40
C PHE A 427 -1.94 -4.07 38.07
N VAL A 428 -1.69 -5.21 37.39
CA VAL A 428 -1.06 -5.26 36.04
C VAL A 428 -1.98 -4.64 35.00
N ARG A 429 -3.26 -5.00 35.05
CA ARG A 429 -4.25 -4.43 34.13
C ARG A 429 -4.43 -2.93 34.32
N ASP A 430 -4.46 -2.49 35.57
CA ASP A 430 -4.65 -1.08 35.91
C ASP A 430 -3.45 -0.24 35.42
N ILE A 431 -2.21 -0.70 35.65
CA ILE A 431 -1.01 0.02 35.17
C ILE A 431 -0.95 0.06 33.64
N ARG A 432 -1.23 -1.05 32.96
CA ARG A 432 -1.27 -1.12 31.49
C ARG A 432 -2.32 -0.17 30.91
N ALA A 433 -3.51 -0.11 31.51
CA ALA A 433 -4.56 0.81 31.10
C ALA A 433 -4.18 2.28 31.30
N ILE A 434 -3.46 2.61 32.39
CA ILE A 434 -2.90 3.94 32.60
C ILE A 434 -1.89 4.27 31.52
N LYS A 435 -0.94 3.37 31.25
CA LYS A 435 0.10 3.58 30.22
C LYS A 435 -0.45 3.74 28.81
N TRP A 436 -1.48 2.98 28.47
CA TRP A 436 -2.19 3.14 27.21
C TRP A 436 -2.82 4.54 27.10
N LYS A 437 -3.47 5.04 28.16
CA LYS A 437 -4.04 6.40 28.20
C LYS A 437 -2.96 7.47 28.13
N ASP A 438 -1.85 7.28 28.86
CA ASP A 438 -0.70 8.18 28.82
C ASP A 438 -0.12 8.29 27.40
N ALA A 439 -0.02 7.15 26.70
CA ALA A 439 0.44 7.09 25.32
C ALA A 439 -0.48 7.88 24.37
N MET A 440 -1.79 7.67 24.48
CA MET A 440 -2.76 8.42 23.67
C MET A 440 -2.71 9.92 23.98
N LEU A 441 -2.67 10.31 25.25
CA LEU A 441 -2.55 11.72 25.65
C LEU A 441 -1.25 12.33 25.10
N MET A 442 -0.13 11.65 25.28
CA MET A 442 1.18 12.11 24.80
C MET A 442 1.17 12.33 23.28
N LEU A 443 0.59 11.41 22.52
CA LEU A 443 0.50 11.50 21.07
C LEU A 443 -0.39 12.66 20.60
N PHE A 444 -1.60 12.76 21.14
CA PHE A 444 -2.56 13.78 20.68
C PHE A 444 -2.30 15.20 21.21
N LEU A 445 -1.44 15.35 22.21
CA LEU A 445 -0.98 16.65 22.71
C LEU A 445 0.33 17.12 22.05
N ALA A 446 0.96 16.28 21.22
CA ALA A 446 2.14 16.67 20.45
C ALA A 446 1.76 17.63 19.31
N GLN A 447 2.71 18.47 18.89
CA GLN A 447 2.50 19.50 17.85
C GLN A 447 2.42 18.91 16.44
N GLY A 448 2.96 17.70 16.21
CA GLY A 448 2.89 17.03 14.90
C GLY A 448 1.51 16.44 14.61
N VAL A 449 1.38 15.89 13.41
CA VAL A 449 0.18 15.16 12.97
C VAL A 449 0.13 13.80 13.66
N PRO A 450 -0.87 13.51 14.50
CA PRO A 450 -0.96 12.21 15.16
C PRO A 450 -1.43 11.13 14.19
N MET A 451 -0.80 9.96 14.26
CA MET A 451 -1.20 8.74 13.57
C MET A 451 -1.36 7.60 14.56
N ILE A 452 -2.46 6.84 14.45
CA ILE A 452 -2.64 5.55 15.12
C ILE A 452 -2.88 4.45 14.10
N MET A 453 -2.53 3.22 14.48
CA MET A 453 -2.89 2.02 13.74
C MET A 453 -4.31 1.59 14.15
N ALA A 454 -5.12 1.17 13.18
CA ALA A 454 -6.45 0.62 13.44
C ALA A 454 -6.39 -0.55 14.43
N GLY A 455 -7.20 -0.45 15.48
CA GLY A 455 -7.19 -1.39 16.60
C GLY A 455 -6.48 -0.86 17.85
N ASP A 456 -5.59 0.13 17.76
CA ASP A 456 -4.97 0.74 18.92
C ASP A 456 -6.02 1.34 19.88
N GLU A 457 -7.11 1.89 19.34
CA GLU A 457 -8.22 2.49 20.10
C GLU A 457 -9.06 1.48 20.87
N ILE A 458 -9.03 0.22 20.48
CA ILE A 458 -9.75 -0.88 21.14
C ILE A 458 -8.82 -1.87 21.84
N CYS A 459 -7.58 -1.50 22.05
CA CYS A 459 -6.55 -2.34 22.69
C CYS A 459 -6.27 -3.64 21.91
N ASN A 460 -6.19 -3.59 20.59
CA ASN A 460 -5.81 -4.72 19.75
C ASN A 460 -4.41 -5.24 20.11
N SER A 461 -4.24 -6.56 20.09
CA SER A 461 -2.98 -7.24 20.35
C SER A 461 -2.68 -8.23 19.24
N GLN A 462 -1.43 -8.28 18.81
CA GLN A 462 -0.87 -9.30 17.93
C GLN A 462 -0.14 -10.39 18.71
N SER A 463 -0.49 -10.57 20.00
CA SER A 463 0.08 -11.59 20.89
C SER A 463 1.61 -11.52 21.00
N GLY A 464 2.17 -10.31 20.92
CA GLY A 464 3.62 -10.09 20.97
C GLY A 464 4.35 -10.34 19.67
N ASN A 465 3.63 -10.59 18.56
CA ASN A 465 4.26 -10.58 17.24
C ASN A 465 4.51 -9.12 16.82
N ASN A 466 5.80 -8.76 16.69
CA ASN A 466 6.20 -7.40 16.31
C ASN A 466 6.54 -7.25 14.83
N ASN A 467 6.19 -8.25 14.01
CA ASN A 467 6.44 -8.27 12.58
C ASN A 467 5.39 -9.11 11.83
N ALA A 468 4.13 -8.80 12.01
CA ALA A 468 2.99 -9.58 11.50
C ALA A 468 2.78 -9.49 9.96
N TYR A 469 3.86 -9.33 9.19
CA TYR A 469 3.83 -9.11 7.73
C TYR A 469 3.23 -10.27 6.93
N CYS A 470 3.19 -11.46 7.50
CA CYS A 470 2.69 -12.70 6.88
C CYS A 470 1.52 -13.32 7.65
N GLN A 471 0.91 -12.59 8.58
CA GLN A 471 -0.19 -13.08 9.41
C GLN A 471 -1.52 -12.51 8.88
N ASP A 472 -2.38 -13.39 8.38
CA ASP A 472 -3.74 -13.05 7.90
C ASP A 472 -4.77 -13.35 9.02
N ASN A 473 -4.71 -12.56 10.11
CA ASN A 473 -5.58 -12.72 11.28
C ASN A 473 -6.03 -11.37 11.84
#